data_0ca1ae1f027494aca5e3601369a6cfc6
#
_entry.id   0ca1ae1f027494aca5e3601369a6cfc6
#
_cell.length_a   1.000
_cell.length_b   1.000
_cell.length_c   1.000
_cell.angle_alpha   90.00
_cell.angle_beta   90.00
_cell.angle_gamma   90.00
#
_symmetry.space_group_name_H-M   'P 1'
#
loop_
_entity.id
_entity.type
_entity.pdbx_description
1 polymer ?
#
loop_
_entity_poly.entity_id
_entity_poly.type
_entity_poly.pdbx_seq_one_letter_code
_entity_poly.pdbx_strand_id
1 'polypeptide(L)'
;MAKKKIGKIVFLIVICLFLAVQLYPVLWLFLASIKPTTELSAAPFALPKSPTLANYIKIFSDGKILGYMWNSFKITAVSIVLIVFLSATAGFAISKFRFKLTGRIYAFFTFGIMIPVQITLIPLFIFYSRMHILNTSFSLILPQVGFALPLSVMLFVSFYSFIPNELIESAIVDGCSPYRTFISIVFPLAKNTVITVASMHSIFIWNDFIFANTFISEQAAKTVALGLKDYVGAFGNVDWGATYAAIAV
;
A
#
# COMPACT_ATOMS: atom_id res chain seq x y z
N MET A 1 43.26 17.70 -2.92
CA MET A 1 42.54 17.11 -1.74
C MET A 1 41.49 18.07 -1.16
N ALA A 2 41.73 19.36 -0.99
CA ALA A 2 40.80 20.34 -0.41
C ALA A 2 39.44 20.44 -1.19
N LYS A 3 39.45 20.54 -2.52
CA LYS A 3 38.21 20.63 -3.33
C LYS A 3 37.29 19.42 -3.15
N LYS A 4 37.84 18.18 -3.02
CA LYS A 4 37.03 16.98 -2.72
C LYS A 4 36.39 17.01 -1.32
N LYS A 5 37.09 17.58 -0.31
CA LYS A 5 36.55 17.75 1.05
C LYS A 5 35.42 18.79 1.07
N ILE A 6 35.59 19.93 0.40
CA ILE A 6 34.57 20.98 0.31
C ILE A 6 33.31 20.44 -0.38
N GLY A 7 33.43 19.71 -1.51
CA GLY A 7 32.30 19.12 -2.19
C GLY A 7 31.56 18.12 -1.31
N LYS A 8 32.25 17.31 -0.50
CA LYS A 8 31.63 16.38 0.45
C LYS A 8 30.85 17.10 1.57
N ILE A 9 31.43 18.21 2.09
CA ILE A 9 30.75 19.01 3.11
C ILE A 9 29.48 19.67 2.56
N VAL A 10 29.57 20.29 1.38
CA VAL A 10 28.39 20.89 0.72
C VAL A 10 27.32 19.84 0.46
N PHE A 11 27.68 18.66 -0.03
CA PHE A 11 26.76 17.54 -0.25
C PHE A 11 26.07 17.10 1.05
N LEU A 12 26.82 16.98 2.16
CA LEU A 12 26.25 16.64 3.46
C LEU A 12 25.29 17.71 3.98
N ILE A 13 25.62 18.98 3.82
CA ILE A 13 24.73 20.10 4.21
C ILE A 13 23.41 20.03 3.42
N VAL A 14 23.49 19.82 2.11
CA VAL A 14 22.30 19.70 1.25
C VAL A 14 21.42 18.51 1.68
N ILE A 15 22.03 17.34 1.95
CA ILE A 15 21.30 16.18 2.45
C ILE A 15 20.65 16.45 3.80
N CYS A 16 21.39 17.06 4.75
CA CYS A 16 20.86 17.37 6.07
C CYS A 16 19.68 18.36 5.99
N LEU A 17 19.78 19.38 5.14
CA LEU A 17 18.67 20.32 4.91
C LEU A 17 17.45 19.61 4.29
N PHE A 18 17.69 18.76 3.29
CA PHE A 18 16.63 17.98 2.67
C PHE A 18 15.93 17.06 3.69
N LEU A 19 16.70 16.34 4.50
CA LEU A 19 16.16 15.48 5.56
C LEU A 19 15.38 16.29 6.61
N ALA A 20 15.89 17.46 7.01
CA ALA A 20 15.19 18.32 7.97
C ALA A 20 13.83 18.78 7.45
N VAL A 21 13.75 19.17 6.17
CA VAL A 21 12.49 19.56 5.51
C VAL A 21 11.52 18.38 5.43
N GLN A 22 11.99 17.17 5.14
CA GLN A 22 11.16 15.97 5.05
C GLN A 22 10.67 15.48 6.42
N LEU A 23 11.52 15.55 7.44
CA LEU A 23 11.19 15.08 8.79
C LEU A 23 10.33 16.08 9.57
N TYR A 24 10.43 17.37 9.25
CA TYR A 24 9.70 18.42 9.97
C TYR A 24 8.17 18.18 10.02
N PRO A 25 7.46 17.90 8.91
CA PRO A 25 6.01 17.65 8.96
C PRO A 25 5.64 16.43 9.81
N VAL A 26 6.48 15.38 9.77
CA VAL A 26 6.26 14.15 10.54
C VAL A 26 6.43 14.43 12.03
N LEU A 27 7.52 15.10 12.42
CA LEU A 27 7.75 15.50 13.81
C LEU A 27 6.66 16.44 14.31
N TRP A 28 6.26 17.41 13.46
CA TRP A 28 5.17 18.33 13.79
C TRP A 28 3.86 17.61 14.02
N LEU A 29 3.51 16.62 13.19
CA LEU A 29 2.32 15.79 13.36
C LEU A 29 2.30 15.11 14.75
N PHE A 30 3.39 14.48 15.16
CA PHE A 30 3.50 13.86 16.47
C PHE A 30 3.39 14.89 17.61
N LEU A 31 4.03 16.05 17.47
CA LEU A 31 3.91 17.13 18.45
C LEU A 31 2.47 17.68 18.52
N ALA A 32 1.80 17.81 17.39
CA ALA A 32 0.42 18.27 17.32
C ALA A 32 -0.55 17.25 17.94
N SER A 33 -0.32 15.95 17.79
CA SER A 33 -1.18 14.90 18.33
C SER A 33 -1.26 14.86 19.86
N ILE A 34 -0.22 15.37 20.55
CA ILE A 34 -0.18 15.46 22.01
C ILE A 34 -0.58 16.84 22.57
N LYS A 35 -1.03 17.77 21.71
CA LYS A 35 -1.54 19.08 22.14
C LYS A 35 -3.03 19.06 22.43
N PRO A 36 -3.50 19.80 23.48
CA PRO A 36 -4.93 20.10 23.63
C PRO A 36 -5.47 20.87 22.41
N THR A 37 -6.71 20.62 22.02
CA THR A 37 -7.35 21.30 20.86
C THR A 37 -7.34 22.83 21.00
N THR A 38 -7.47 23.36 22.21
CA THR A 38 -7.37 24.79 22.49
C THR A 38 -6.00 25.37 22.16
N GLU A 39 -4.94 24.66 22.50
CA GLU A 39 -3.55 25.08 22.18
C GLU A 39 -3.26 24.96 20.68
N LEU A 40 -3.78 23.91 20.02
CA LEU A 40 -3.68 23.77 18.58
C LEU A 40 -4.34 24.91 17.82
N SER A 41 -5.50 25.37 18.27
CA SER A 41 -6.24 26.48 17.64
C SER A 41 -5.53 27.82 17.85
N ALA A 42 -4.90 28.03 19.03
CA ALA A 42 -4.23 29.29 19.36
C ALA A 42 -2.83 29.41 18.75
N ALA A 43 -2.07 28.31 18.74
CA ALA A 43 -0.67 28.30 18.29
C ALA A 43 -0.30 26.95 17.65
N PRO A 44 -0.74 26.68 16.40
CA PRO A 44 -0.59 25.36 15.79
C PRO A 44 0.87 24.93 15.63
N PHE A 45 1.77 25.85 15.32
CA PHE A 45 3.20 25.56 15.06
C PHE A 45 4.11 25.70 16.28
N ALA A 46 3.61 26.19 17.43
CA ALA A 46 4.41 26.28 18.64
C ALA A 46 4.68 24.88 19.25
N LEU A 47 5.72 24.76 20.06
CA LEU A 47 5.94 23.55 20.86
C LEU A 47 4.81 23.36 21.89
N PRO A 48 4.46 22.11 22.25
CA PRO A 48 3.45 21.83 23.26
C PRO A 48 3.84 22.47 24.61
N LYS A 49 2.95 23.28 25.19
CA LYS A 49 3.10 23.82 26.54
C LYS A 49 2.54 22.86 27.60
N SER A 50 1.48 22.16 27.23
CA SER A 50 0.77 21.21 28.11
C SER A 50 0.57 19.86 27.39
N PRO A 51 1.61 19.05 27.20
CA PRO A 51 1.48 17.76 26.49
C PRO A 51 0.45 16.88 27.19
N THR A 52 -0.45 16.26 26.41
CA THR A 52 -1.52 15.39 26.93
C THR A 52 -1.73 14.19 26.01
N LEU A 53 -2.09 13.06 26.61
CA LEU A 53 -2.55 11.88 25.88
C LEU A 53 -4.07 11.80 25.72
N ALA A 54 -4.80 12.86 26.12
CA ALA A 54 -6.26 12.88 26.06
C ALA A 54 -6.81 12.63 24.65
N ASN A 55 -6.12 13.10 23.60
CA ASN A 55 -6.49 12.86 22.21
C ASN A 55 -6.43 11.37 21.86
N TYR A 56 -5.38 10.68 22.28
CA TYR A 56 -5.23 9.23 22.09
C TYR A 56 -6.28 8.46 22.90
N ILE A 57 -6.47 8.80 24.17
CA ILE A 57 -7.51 8.19 25.01
C ILE A 57 -8.88 8.34 24.32
N LYS A 58 -9.18 9.51 23.77
CA LYS A 58 -10.43 9.78 23.08
C LYS A 58 -10.63 8.88 21.86
N ILE A 59 -9.65 8.77 20.95
CA ILE A 59 -9.78 7.96 19.72
C ILE A 59 -9.85 6.47 20.02
N PHE A 60 -9.18 6.00 21.07
CA PHE A 60 -9.23 4.59 21.47
C PHE A 60 -10.50 4.24 22.25
N SER A 61 -11.00 5.15 23.11
CA SER A 61 -12.24 4.94 23.86
C SER A 61 -13.48 4.92 22.96
N ASP A 62 -13.45 5.62 21.82
CA ASP A 62 -14.50 5.60 20.81
C ASP A 62 -14.65 4.22 20.13
N GLY A 63 -13.63 3.35 20.26
CA GLY A 63 -13.62 1.98 19.76
C GLY A 63 -13.53 1.84 18.24
N LYS A 64 -13.70 2.94 17.48
CA LYS A 64 -13.78 2.93 16.01
C LYS A 64 -12.42 2.70 15.38
N ILE A 65 -11.37 3.39 15.87
CA ILE A 65 -10.03 3.34 15.26
C ILE A 65 -9.46 1.93 15.21
N LEU A 66 -9.65 1.12 16.25
CA LEU A 66 -9.20 -0.27 16.28
C LEU A 66 -9.91 -1.11 15.22
N GLY A 67 -11.21 -0.89 15.01
CA GLY A 67 -11.97 -1.54 13.94
C GLY A 67 -11.44 -1.17 12.56
N TYR A 68 -11.14 0.11 12.31
CA TYR A 68 -10.56 0.59 11.06
C TYR A 68 -9.17 0.01 10.82
N MET A 69 -8.31 -0.02 11.84
CA MET A 69 -6.98 -0.63 11.77
C MET A 69 -7.08 -2.11 11.42
N TRP A 70 -7.98 -2.85 12.07
CA TRP A 70 -8.21 -4.27 11.78
C TRP A 70 -8.69 -4.49 10.35
N ASN A 71 -9.63 -3.67 9.86
CA ASN A 71 -10.09 -3.74 8.49
C ASN A 71 -8.97 -3.45 7.49
N SER A 72 -8.20 -2.36 7.71
CA SER A 72 -7.05 -2.02 6.86
C SER A 72 -6.01 -3.14 6.85
N PHE A 73 -5.65 -3.69 8.01
CA PHE A 73 -4.71 -4.80 8.12
C PHE A 73 -5.19 -6.04 7.36
N LYS A 74 -6.44 -6.46 7.61
CA LYS A 74 -7.06 -7.62 6.95
C LYS A 74 -7.08 -7.46 5.43
N ILE A 75 -7.56 -6.32 4.94
CA ILE A 75 -7.65 -6.03 3.50
C ILE A 75 -6.27 -6.02 2.88
N THR A 76 -5.30 -5.32 3.50
CA THR A 76 -3.93 -5.23 3.01
C THR A 76 -3.27 -6.61 2.98
N ALA A 77 -3.33 -7.36 4.07
CA ALA A 77 -2.70 -8.68 4.16
C ALA A 77 -3.25 -9.68 3.12
N VAL A 78 -4.57 -9.77 3.00
CA VAL A 78 -5.21 -10.68 2.03
C VAL A 78 -4.90 -10.25 0.59
N SER A 79 -4.97 -8.95 0.31
CA SER A 79 -4.64 -8.44 -1.04
C SER A 79 -3.19 -8.73 -1.42
N ILE A 80 -2.22 -8.50 -0.51
CA ILE A 80 -0.80 -8.77 -0.77
C ILE A 80 -0.56 -10.25 -1.07
N VAL A 81 -1.14 -11.15 -0.26
CA VAL A 81 -1.00 -12.59 -0.51
C VAL A 81 -1.52 -12.97 -1.89
N LEU A 82 -2.69 -12.46 -2.27
CA LEU A 82 -3.27 -12.72 -3.60
C LEU A 82 -2.44 -12.09 -4.72
N ILE A 83 -1.98 -10.84 -4.56
CA ILE A 83 -1.16 -10.15 -5.56
C ILE A 83 0.14 -10.92 -5.79
N VAL A 84 0.87 -11.23 -4.72
CA VAL A 84 2.15 -11.96 -4.83
C VAL A 84 1.95 -13.32 -5.44
N PHE A 85 0.97 -14.10 -4.96
CA PHE A 85 0.72 -15.44 -5.47
C PHE A 85 0.34 -15.43 -6.96
N LEU A 86 -0.63 -14.60 -7.35
CA LEU A 86 -1.11 -14.54 -8.72
C LEU A 86 -0.05 -13.96 -9.67
N SER A 87 0.63 -12.89 -9.27
CA SER A 87 1.64 -12.27 -10.13
C SER A 87 2.92 -13.10 -10.25
N ALA A 88 3.36 -13.78 -9.18
CA ALA A 88 4.52 -14.65 -9.23
C ALA A 88 4.27 -15.87 -10.11
N THR A 89 3.08 -16.50 -9.98
CA THR A 89 2.72 -17.66 -10.81
C THR A 89 2.52 -17.27 -12.28
N ALA A 90 1.81 -16.18 -12.56
CA ALA A 90 1.64 -15.66 -13.91
C ALA A 90 2.98 -15.24 -14.53
N GLY A 91 3.80 -14.52 -13.79
CA GLY A 91 5.14 -14.10 -14.22
C GLY A 91 6.06 -15.28 -14.55
N PHE A 92 6.02 -16.34 -13.74
CA PHE A 92 6.75 -17.58 -14.01
C PHE A 92 6.29 -18.24 -15.31
N ALA A 93 4.98 -18.39 -15.48
CA ALA A 93 4.40 -18.98 -16.68
C ALA A 93 4.77 -18.18 -17.95
N ILE A 94 4.66 -16.86 -17.89
CA ILE A 94 4.97 -15.96 -19.02
C ILE A 94 6.48 -15.97 -19.34
N SER A 95 7.34 -15.98 -18.32
CA SER A 95 8.78 -15.87 -18.51
C SER A 95 9.43 -17.20 -18.92
N LYS A 96 8.95 -18.34 -18.41
CA LYS A 96 9.65 -19.62 -18.52
C LYS A 96 8.97 -20.63 -19.44
N PHE A 97 7.68 -20.50 -19.70
CA PHE A 97 7.01 -21.39 -20.65
C PHE A 97 6.86 -20.74 -22.02
N ARG A 98 7.27 -21.47 -23.07
CA ARG A 98 7.09 -21.04 -24.46
C ARG A 98 5.75 -21.60 -25.00
N PHE A 99 4.75 -20.76 -25.02
CA PHE A 99 3.46 -21.09 -25.66
C PHE A 99 2.96 -19.95 -26.56
N LYS A 100 2.11 -20.26 -27.55
CA LYS A 100 1.73 -19.33 -28.62
C LYS A 100 1.10 -18.01 -28.15
N LEU A 101 0.54 -17.99 -26.93
CA LEU A 101 -0.17 -16.82 -26.37
C LEU A 101 0.66 -15.98 -25.40
N THR A 102 1.92 -16.41 -25.07
CA THR A 102 2.77 -15.72 -24.06
C THR A 102 2.86 -14.21 -24.30
N GLY A 103 3.18 -13.80 -25.52
CA GLY A 103 3.29 -12.37 -25.85
C GLY A 103 1.96 -11.61 -25.74
N ARG A 104 0.84 -12.24 -26.09
CA ARG A 104 -0.48 -11.60 -25.97
C ARG A 104 -0.92 -11.44 -24.52
N ILE A 105 -0.66 -12.45 -23.69
CA ILE A 105 -0.95 -12.39 -22.26
C ILE A 105 -0.09 -11.33 -21.58
N TYR A 106 1.18 -11.26 -21.90
CA TYR A 106 2.08 -10.22 -21.39
C TYR A 106 1.60 -8.82 -21.82
N ALA A 107 1.23 -8.66 -23.09
CA ALA A 107 0.67 -7.40 -23.60
C ALA A 107 -0.64 -7.04 -22.89
N PHE A 108 -1.52 -8.00 -22.60
CA PHE A 108 -2.75 -7.77 -21.84
C PHE A 108 -2.47 -7.17 -20.46
N PHE A 109 -1.51 -7.72 -19.69
CA PHE A 109 -1.11 -7.13 -18.43
C PHE A 109 -0.49 -5.74 -18.62
N THR A 110 0.35 -5.55 -19.64
CA THR A 110 0.97 -4.25 -19.92
C THR A 110 -0.09 -3.16 -20.20
N PHE A 111 -1.12 -3.48 -20.99
CA PHE A 111 -2.24 -2.57 -21.25
C PHE A 111 -3.05 -2.27 -19.98
N GLY A 112 -3.14 -3.22 -19.05
CA GLY A 112 -3.83 -3.02 -17.78
C GLY A 112 -3.31 -1.85 -16.96
N ILE A 113 -2.01 -1.52 -17.05
CA ILE A 113 -1.41 -0.36 -16.35
C ILE A 113 -1.96 0.97 -16.89
N MET A 114 -2.39 1.00 -18.14
CA MET A 114 -2.86 2.24 -18.78
C MET A 114 -4.30 2.62 -18.39
N ILE A 115 -5.02 1.73 -17.70
CA ILE A 115 -6.41 1.96 -17.30
C ILE A 115 -6.43 2.83 -16.03
N PRO A 116 -6.91 4.09 -16.10
CA PRO A 116 -7.05 4.91 -14.91
C PRO A 116 -8.12 4.34 -13.96
N VAL A 117 -7.79 4.25 -12.68
CA VAL A 117 -8.72 3.75 -11.64
C VAL A 117 -10.04 4.52 -11.66
N GLN A 118 -9.98 5.83 -11.86
CA GLN A 118 -11.12 6.74 -11.75
C GLN A 118 -12.26 6.38 -12.72
N ILE A 119 -11.95 5.94 -13.93
CA ILE A 119 -12.98 5.60 -14.94
C ILE A 119 -13.71 4.29 -14.59
N THR A 120 -13.13 3.45 -13.73
CA THR A 120 -13.70 2.16 -13.35
C THR A 120 -14.61 2.23 -12.13
N LEU A 121 -14.59 3.33 -11.36
CA LEU A 121 -15.31 3.43 -10.09
C LEU A 121 -16.83 3.25 -10.26
N ILE A 122 -17.45 3.97 -11.20
CA ILE A 122 -18.89 3.89 -11.43
C ILE A 122 -19.31 2.50 -11.95
N PRO A 123 -18.68 1.93 -13.00
CA PRO A 123 -18.98 0.58 -13.42
C PRO A 123 -18.82 -0.46 -12.33
N LEU A 124 -17.74 -0.39 -11.54
CA LEU A 124 -17.52 -1.32 -10.42
C LEU A 124 -18.56 -1.14 -9.31
N PHE A 125 -18.95 0.10 -9.00
CA PHE A 125 -19.99 0.37 -8.00
C PHE A 125 -21.31 -0.28 -8.41
N ILE A 126 -21.73 -0.08 -9.67
CA ILE A 126 -22.98 -0.70 -10.20
C ILE A 126 -22.89 -2.22 -10.15
N PHE A 127 -21.76 -2.79 -10.54
CA PHE A 127 -21.52 -4.22 -10.52
C PHE A 127 -21.57 -4.79 -9.10
N TYR A 128 -20.85 -4.18 -8.15
CA TYR A 128 -20.81 -4.59 -6.74
C TYR A 128 -22.15 -4.40 -6.03
N SER A 129 -22.91 -3.36 -6.38
CA SER A 129 -24.26 -3.16 -5.89
C SER A 129 -25.19 -4.31 -6.30
N ARG A 130 -25.14 -4.72 -7.57
CA ARG A 130 -25.93 -5.85 -8.09
C ARG A 130 -25.53 -7.19 -7.48
N MET A 131 -24.26 -7.36 -7.13
CA MET A 131 -23.75 -8.57 -6.48
C MET A 131 -23.93 -8.57 -4.96
N HIS A 132 -24.44 -7.48 -4.37
CA HIS A 132 -24.59 -7.30 -2.91
C HIS A 132 -23.28 -7.45 -2.14
N ILE A 133 -22.14 -7.03 -2.72
CA ILE A 133 -20.82 -7.07 -2.07
C ILE A 133 -20.31 -5.70 -1.61
N LEU A 134 -21.06 -4.60 -1.82
CA LEU A 134 -20.77 -3.31 -1.21
C LEU A 134 -20.70 -3.45 0.33
N ASN A 135 -19.94 -2.59 0.98
CA ASN A 135 -19.71 -2.63 2.43
C ASN A 135 -19.05 -3.91 2.95
N THR A 136 -18.37 -4.67 2.09
CA THR A 136 -17.60 -5.86 2.47
C THR A 136 -16.12 -5.68 2.18
N SER A 137 -15.28 -6.50 2.82
CA SER A 137 -13.84 -6.52 2.50
C SER A 137 -13.57 -6.90 1.05
N PHE A 138 -14.45 -7.70 0.42
CA PHE A 138 -14.28 -8.11 -0.98
C PHE A 138 -14.39 -6.95 -1.95
N SER A 139 -15.27 -5.96 -1.67
CA SER A 139 -15.39 -4.77 -2.53
C SER A 139 -14.10 -3.94 -2.59
N LEU A 140 -13.20 -4.09 -1.61
CA LEU A 140 -11.88 -3.45 -1.58
C LEU A 140 -10.78 -4.37 -2.08
N ILE A 141 -10.76 -5.65 -1.68
CA ILE A 141 -9.73 -6.61 -2.07
C ILE A 141 -9.70 -6.84 -3.58
N LEU A 142 -10.87 -7.04 -4.21
CA LEU A 142 -10.95 -7.37 -5.63
C LEU A 142 -10.33 -6.29 -6.53
N PRO A 143 -10.69 -5.00 -6.43
CA PRO A 143 -10.08 -3.97 -7.26
C PRO A 143 -8.61 -3.74 -6.91
N GLN A 144 -8.22 -3.80 -5.63
CA GLN A 144 -6.82 -3.67 -5.20
C GLN A 144 -5.94 -4.75 -5.87
N VAL A 145 -6.39 -6.01 -5.84
CA VAL A 145 -5.68 -7.11 -6.52
C VAL A 145 -5.67 -6.89 -8.03
N GLY A 146 -6.83 -6.59 -8.63
CA GLY A 146 -6.95 -6.43 -10.07
C GLY A 146 -6.02 -5.35 -10.65
N PHE A 147 -5.96 -4.18 -10.02
CA PHE A 147 -5.11 -3.07 -10.45
C PHE A 147 -3.62 -3.27 -10.13
N ALA A 148 -3.31 -4.09 -9.11
CA ALA A 148 -1.93 -4.39 -8.75
C ALA A 148 -1.28 -5.45 -9.67
N LEU A 149 -2.07 -6.38 -10.20
CA LEU A 149 -1.57 -7.49 -11.02
C LEU A 149 -0.74 -7.07 -12.23
N PRO A 150 -1.14 -6.07 -13.06
CA PRO A 150 -0.39 -5.68 -14.24
C PRO A 150 1.08 -5.36 -13.94
N LEU A 151 1.33 -4.43 -13.02
CA LEU A 151 2.68 -4.02 -12.66
C LEU A 151 3.45 -5.15 -11.97
N SER A 152 2.79 -5.89 -11.07
CA SER A 152 3.42 -6.97 -10.32
C SER A 152 3.85 -8.13 -11.23
N VAL A 153 3.02 -8.50 -12.21
CA VAL A 153 3.39 -9.52 -13.21
C VAL A 153 4.59 -9.08 -14.03
N MET A 154 4.64 -7.81 -14.46
CA MET A 154 5.81 -7.29 -15.20
C MET A 154 7.10 -7.35 -14.37
N LEU A 155 7.04 -7.02 -13.08
CA LEU A 155 8.18 -7.10 -12.16
C LEU A 155 8.68 -8.55 -12.03
N PHE A 156 7.77 -9.52 -11.86
CA PHE A 156 8.15 -10.92 -11.79
C PHE A 156 8.67 -11.45 -13.12
N VAL A 157 8.05 -11.12 -14.25
CA VAL A 157 8.55 -11.50 -15.58
C VAL A 157 9.97 -10.98 -15.79
N SER A 158 10.20 -9.70 -15.48
CA SER A 158 11.51 -9.08 -15.58
C SER A 158 12.55 -9.79 -14.71
N PHE A 159 12.22 -10.07 -13.45
CA PHE A 159 13.14 -10.78 -12.56
C PHE A 159 13.41 -12.21 -13.04
N TYR A 160 12.37 -12.96 -13.40
CA TYR A 160 12.53 -14.34 -13.82
C TYR A 160 13.31 -14.47 -15.14
N SER A 161 13.34 -13.44 -15.99
CA SER A 161 14.15 -13.45 -17.22
C SER A 161 15.64 -13.56 -16.93
N PHE A 162 16.11 -13.12 -15.76
CA PHE A 162 17.52 -13.24 -15.33
C PHE A 162 17.88 -14.64 -14.79
N ILE A 163 16.90 -15.47 -14.45
CA ILE A 163 17.17 -16.83 -13.99
C ILE A 163 17.53 -17.69 -15.20
N PRO A 164 18.71 -18.39 -15.21
CA PRO A 164 19.08 -19.26 -16.30
C PRO A 164 18.09 -20.40 -16.53
N ASN A 165 17.77 -20.71 -17.80
CA ASN A 165 16.85 -21.80 -18.11
C ASN A 165 17.41 -23.16 -17.75
N GLU A 166 18.73 -23.30 -17.81
CA GLU A 166 19.48 -24.52 -17.44
C GLU A 166 19.17 -24.98 -16.03
N LEU A 167 18.86 -24.04 -15.12
CA LEU A 167 18.50 -24.36 -13.74
C LEU A 167 17.09 -24.98 -13.64
N ILE A 168 16.19 -24.62 -14.56
CA ILE A 168 14.86 -25.21 -14.65
C ILE A 168 14.91 -26.54 -15.38
N GLU A 169 15.72 -26.63 -16.43
CA GLU A 169 15.93 -27.86 -17.22
C GLU A 169 16.57 -28.97 -16.38
N SER A 170 17.58 -28.64 -15.56
CA SER A 170 18.18 -29.60 -14.63
C SER A 170 17.17 -30.13 -13.61
N ALA A 171 16.32 -29.23 -13.04
CA ALA A 171 15.28 -29.65 -12.11
C ALA A 171 14.26 -30.61 -12.77
N ILE A 172 13.92 -30.39 -14.05
CA ILE A 172 13.04 -31.28 -14.81
C ILE A 172 13.70 -32.64 -15.07
N VAL A 173 15.00 -32.65 -15.40
CA VAL A 173 15.78 -33.89 -15.57
C VAL A 173 15.83 -34.68 -14.25
N ASP A 174 15.93 -34.00 -13.11
CA ASP A 174 15.87 -34.58 -11.77
C ASP A 174 14.44 -35.03 -11.36
N GLY A 175 13.47 -34.97 -12.28
CA GLY A 175 12.08 -35.42 -12.05
C GLY A 175 11.17 -34.41 -11.32
N CYS A 176 11.58 -33.16 -11.17
CA CYS A 176 10.70 -32.14 -10.60
C CYS A 176 9.57 -31.77 -11.55
N SER A 177 8.33 -31.76 -11.04
CA SER A 177 7.21 -31.16 -11.78
C SER A 177 7.39 -29.64 -11.90
N PRO A 178 6.77 -28.97 -12.87
CA PRO A 178 6.82 -27.51 -13.01
C PRO A 178 6.40 -26.78 -11.74
N TYR A 179 5.40 -27.27 -11.02
CA TYR A 179 4.93 -26.71 -9.74
C TYR A 179 6.01 -26.82 -8.65
N ARG A 180 6.65 -27.97 -8.54
CA ARG A 180 7.74 -28.19 -7.59
C ARG A 180 8.95 -27.33 -7.93
N THR A 181 9.31 -27.21 -9.20
CA THR A 181 10.37 -26.30 -9.68
C THR A 181 10.06 -24.86 -9.32
N PHE A 182 8.80 -24.42 -9.52
CA PHE A 182 8.38 -23.08 -9.13
C PHE A 182 8.52 -22.85 -7.63
N ILE A 183 7.90 -23.69 -6.80
CA ILE A 183 7.83 -23.47 -5.34
C ILE A 183 9.20 -23.64 -4.67
N SER A 184 9.98 -24.65 -5.09
CA SER A 184 11.22 -25.02 -4.39
C SER A 184 12.47 -24.32 -4.90
N ILE A 185 12.45 -23.81 -6.15
CA ILE A 185 13.64 -23.23 -6.78
C ILE A 185 13.38 -21.77 -7.17
N VAL A 186 12.41 -21.52 -8.04
CA VAL A 186 12.25 -20.21 -8.67
C VAL A 186 11.66 -19.16 -7.71
N PHE A 187 10.63 -19.51 -6.96
CA PHE A 187 9.98 -18.59 -6.02
C PHE A 187 10.90 -18.15 -4.86
N PRO A 188 11.69 -19.03 -4.22
CA PRO A 188 12.68 -18.61 -3.23
C PRO A 188 13.75 -17.65 -3.77
N LEU A 189 14.18 -17.85 -5.02
CA LEU A 189 15.14 -16.95 -5.69
C LEU A 189 14.53 -15.55 -5.89
N ALA A 190 13.22 -15.46 -6.07
CA ALA A 190 12.50 -14.20 -6.25
C ALA A 190 12.22 -13.43 -4.95
N LYS A 191 12.78 -13.83 -3.81
CA LYS A 191 12.52 -13.23 -2.49
C LYS A 191 12.56 -11.69 -2.50
N ASN A 192 13.56 -11.11 -3.15
CA ASN A 192 13.71 -9.66 -3.23
C ASN A 192 12.57 -9.01 -4.03
N THR A 193 12.13 -9.63 -5.12
CA THR A 193 10.99 -9.15 -5.91
C THR A 193 9.69 -9.30 -5.13
N VAL A 194 9.51 -10.39 -4.38
CA VAL A 194 8.36 -10.57 -3.48
C VAL A 194 8.31 -9.46 -2.43
N ILE A 195 9.44 -9.15 -1.77
CA ILE A 195 9.52 -8.07 -0.79
C ILE A 195 9.19 -6.73 -1.45
N THR A 196 9.71 -6.45 -2.63
CA THR A 196 9.45 -5.21 -3.36
C THR A 196 7.95 -5.05 -3.69
N VAL A 197 7.35 -6.08 -4.28
CA VAL A 197 5.92 -6.08 -4.64
C VAL A 197 5.06 -5.95 -3.37
N ALA A 198 5.35 -6.73 -2.34
CA ALA A 198 4.61 -6.68 -1.08
C ALA A 198 4.71 -5.31 -0.39
N SER A 199 5.92 -4.75 -0.26
CA SER A 199 6.13 -3.44 0.37
C SER A 199 5.45 -2.31 -0.39
N MET A 200 5.59 -2.30 -1.73
CA MET A 200 4.98 -1.29 -2.57
C MET A 200 3.44 -1.32 -2.45
N HIS A 201 2.83 -2.48 -2.62
CA HIS A 201 1.37 -2.59 -2.54
C HIS A 201 0.83 -2.46 -1.11
N SER A 202 1.61 -2.78 -0.07
CA SER A 202 1.22 -2.50 1.32
C SER A 202 0.95 -1.02 1.52
N ILE A 203 1.83 -0.16 1.03
CA ILE A 203 1.69 1.28 1.15
C ILE A 203 0.47 1.78 0.36
N PHE A 204 0.30 1.32 -0.89
CA PHE A 204 -0.83 1.75 -1.72
C PHE A 204 -2.18 1.31 -1.14
N ILE A 205 -2.31 0.05 -0.70
CA ILE A 205 -3.57 -0.51 -0.19
C ILE A 205 -3.91 0.09 1.18
N TRP A 206 -2.92 0.25 2.07
CA TRP A 206 -3.14 0.85 3.38
C TRP A 206 -3.66 2.28 3.28
N ASN A 207 -3.13 3.05 2.33
CA ASN A 207 -3.50 4.45 2.11
C ASN A 207 -4.67 4.62 1.12
N ASP A 208 -5.30 3.53 0.65
CA ASP A 208 -6.39 3.66 -0.32
C ASP A 208 -7.61 4.34 0.30
N PHE A 209 -7.92 5.49 -0.26
CA PHE A 209 -9.12 6.26 0.05
C PHE A 209 -10.17 6.16 -1.06
N ILE A 210 -9.74 6.00 -2.31
CA ILE A 210 -10.61 6.12 -3.48
C ILE A 210 -11.62 4.99 -3.53
N PHE A 211 -11.16 3.74 -3.50
CA PHE A 211 -12.05 2.59 -3.47
C PHE A 211 -12.86 2.53 -2.17
N ALA A 212 -12.19 2.78 -1.02
CA ALA A 212 -12.86 2.79 0.26
C ALA A 212 -14.01 3.82 0.33
N ASN A 213 -13.80 5.04 -0.16
CA ASN A 213 -14.81 6.08 -0.20
C ASN A 213 -15.94 5.80 -1.21
N THR A 214 -15.66 4.99 -2.23
CA THR A 214 -16.65 4.64 -3.25
C THR A 214 -17.52 3.46 -2.85
N PHE A 215 -16.95 2.44 -2.18
CA PHE A 215 -17.61 1.16 -1.97
C PHE A 215 -18.05 0.91 -0.53
N ILE A 216 -17.58 1.73 0.44
CA ILE A 216 -17.88 1.57 1.86
C ILE A 216 -18.64 2.79 2.38
N SER A 217 -19.85 2.57 2.84
CA SER A 217 -20.70 3.56 3.54
C SER A 217 -20.92 3.20 5.02
N GLU A 218 -20.84 1.90 5.35
CA GLU A 218 -21.06 1.41 6.71
C GLU A 218 -19.86 1.63 7.61
N GLN A 219 -20.10 2.13 8.81
CA GLN A 219 -19.08 2.42 9.84
C GLN A 219 -18.18 1.21 10.12
N ALA A 220 -18.78 0.03 10.30
CA ALA A 220 -18.07 -1.18 10.67
C ALA A 220 -17.09 -1.69 9.60
N ALA A 221 -17.29 -1.29 8.34
CA ALA A 221 -16.47 -1.71 7.19
C ALA A 221 -15.36 -0.71 6.82
N LYS A 222 -15.33 0.48 7.44
CA LYS A 222 -14.34 1.52 7.12
C LYS A 222 -12.91 1.06 7.38
N THR A 223 -12.01 1.49 6.50
CA THR A 223 -10.54 1.42 6.67
C THR A 223 -10.03 2.64 7.42
N VAL A 224 -8.77 2.63 7.86
CA VAL A 224 -8.14 3.81 8.51
C VAL A 224 -8.24 5.04 7.61
N ALA A 225 -7.81 4.91 6.35
CA ALA A 225 -7.82 6.04 5.41
C ALA A 225 -9.22 6.67 5.24
N LEU A 226 -10.27 5.85 5.18
CA LEU A 226 -11.65 6.35 5.11
C LEU A 226 -12.14 6.86 6.47
N GLY A 227 -11.81 6.17 7.56
CA GLY A 227 -12.24 6.46 8.92
C GLY A 227 -11.71 7.79 9.47
N LEU A 228 -10.58 8.29 8.94
CA LEU A 228 -10.07 9.63 9.31
C LEU A 228 -11.09 10.73 9.05
N LYS A 229 -12.01 10.57 8.10
CA LYS A 229 -13.10 11.52 7.86
C LYS A 229 -14.04 11.68 9.06
N ASP A 230 -14.15 10.69 9.93
CA ASP A 230 -15.04 10.71 11.09
C ASP A 230 -14.54 11.66 12.18
N TYR A 231 -13.24 12.00 12.17
CA TYR A 231 -12.64 13.00 13.07
C TYR A 231 -12.70 14.42 12.51
N VAL A 232 -12.99 14.55 11.22
CA VAL A 232 -13.29 15.82 10.57
C VAL A 232 -14.81 16.04 10.70
N GLY A 233 -15.24 16.79 11.70
CA GLY A 233 -16.66 17.00 12.00
C GLY A 233 -17.42 17.66 10.85
N ALA A 234 -18.76 17.50 10.87
CA ALA A 234 -19.65 18.16 9.93
C ALA A 234 -19.53 19.69 10.04
N PHE A 235 -19.67 20.39 8.92
CA PHE A 235 -19.63 21.86 8.84
C PHE A 235 -18.32 22.53 9.31
N GLY A 236 -17.18 21.82 9.22
CA GLY A 236 -15.88 22.39 9.55
C GLY A 236 -15.54 22.44 11.04
N ASN A 237 -16.36 21.85 11.90
CA ASN A 237 -16.04 21.69 13.31
C ASN A 237 -15.08 20.49 13.50
N VAL A 238 -13.79 20.71 13.25
CA VAL A 238 -12.76 19.68 13.28
C VAL A 238 -12.17 19.55 14.67
N ASP A 239 -12.18 18.32 15.21
CA ASP A 239 -11.37 18.00 16.37
C ASP A 239 -9.92 17.73 15.92
N TRP A 240 -9.14 18.80 15.80
CA TRP A 240 -7.76 18.72 15.33
C TRP A 240 -6.89 17.82 16.20
N GLY A 241 -7.12 17.81 17.52
CA GLY A 241 -6.37 16.94 18.43
C GLY A 241 -6.60 15.46 18.13
N ALA A 242 -7.87 15.06 18.06
CA ALA A 242 -8.23 13.68 17.70
C ALA A 242 -7.81 13.32 16.27
N THR A 243 -7.93 14.26 15.33
CA THR A 243 -7.51 14.04 13.93
C THR A 243 -6.01 13.78 13.84
N TYR A 244 -5.15 14.61 14.46
CA TYR A 244 -3.71 14.39 14.45
C TYR A 244 -3.30 13.12 15.20
N ALA A 245 -3.98 12.80 16.32
CA ALA A 245 -3.74 11.55 17.03
C ALA A 245 -4.12 10.33 16.16
N ALA A 246 -5.23 10.39 15.43
CA ALA A 246 -5.67 9.32 14.54
C ALA A 246 -4.75 9.14 13.31
N ILE A 247 -4.14 10.22 12.80
CA ILE A 247 -3.15 10.15 11.72
C ILE A 247 -1.81 9.59 12.22
N ALA A 248 -1.45 9.85 13.50
CA ALA A 248 -0.20 9.43 14.10
C ALA A 248 -0.18 7.94 14.52
N VAL A 249 -1.33 7.27 14.57
CA VAL A 249 -1.48 5.84 14.87
C VAL A 249 -1.37 5.01 13.60
#